data_562fa3a35bab9972035ee1e89d080394
#
_entry.id   562fa3a35bab9972035ee1e89d080394
#
_cell.length_a   1.000
_cell.length_b   1.000
_cell.length_c   1.000
_cell.angle_alpha   90.00
_cell.angle_beta   90.00
_cell.angle_gamma   90.00
#
_symmetry.space_group_name_H-M   'P 1'
#
loop_
_entity.id
_entity.type
_entity.pdbx_description
1 polymer ?
#
loop_
_entity_poly.entity_id
_entity_poly.type
_entity_poly.pdbx_seq_one_letter_code
_entity_poly.pdbx_strand_id
1 'polypeptide(L)'
;GQLDRDGFGPELDRCLAAMTVPADTPVLICGMAGAAQGWHEAPYLDAPCDLSAIADGAVRVEHGGRDIRILPGIAQRDRTAPDVMRGEETILYGLARAGTGDARVCLPGTHAKWARLSRGHLAGFRTMMTGEMFALLGEASILRYTVGISEWSDDDFAAAVAEAHAAPADCLGRLFGLRAGPLLFG
;
A
#
# COMPACT_ATOMS: atom_id res chain seq x y z
N GLY A 1 3.60 -13.75 -9.98
CA GLY A 1 2.67 -13.43 -11.05
C GLY A 1 1.32 -13.05 -10.47
N GLN A 2 0.50 -12.35 -11.22
CA GLN A 2 -0.85 -11.99 -10.79
C GLN A 2 -1.72 -13.25 -10.89
N LEU A 3 -2.45 -13.60 -9.81
CA LEU A 3 -3.40 -14.70 -9.81
C LEU A 3 -4.70 -14.25 -10.50
N ASP A 4 -5.29 -15.12 -11.31
CA ASP A 4 -6.69 -15.03 -11.72
C ASP A 4 -7.61 -15.53 -10.60
N ARG A 5 -8.92 -15.37 -10.74
CA ARG A 5 -9.88 -15.77 -9.71
C ARG A 5 -9.79 -17.25 -9.35
N ASP A 6 -9.56 -18.11 -10.31
CA ASP A 6 -9.51 -19.56 -10.12
C ASP A 6 -8.21 -20.01 -9.44
N GLY A 7 -7.17 -19.18 -9.53
CA GLY A 7 -5.86 -19.45 -8.92
C GLY A 7 -5.81 -19.19 -7.40
N PHE A 8 -6.70 -18.40 -6.84
CA PHE A 8 -6.64 -18.05 -5.40
C PHE A 8 -6.88 -19.22 -4.47
N GLY A 9 -7.87 -20.06 -4.75
CA GLY A 9 -8.17 -21.24 -3.91
C GLY A 9 -7.00 -22.21 -3.83
N PRO A 10 -6.49 -22.72 -4.97
CA PRO A 10 -5.31 -23.61 -4.98
C PRO A 10 -4.07 -22.99 -4.33
N GLU A 11 -3.83 -21.69 -4.50
CA GLU A 11 -2.69 -21.01 -3.88
C GLU A 11 -2.85 -20.92 -2.36
N LEU A 12 -4.06 -20.63 -1.87
CA LEU A 12 -4.36 -20.67 -0.44
C LEU A 12 -4.10 -22.07 0.13
N ASP A 13 -4.61 -23.12 -0.52
CA ASP A 13 -4.40 -24.50 -0.07
C ASP A 13 -2.90 -24.84 0.01
N ARG A 14 -2.12 -24.42 -0.99
CA ARG A 14 -0.67 -24.60 -1.00
C ARG A 14 0.00 -23.88 0.18
N CYS A 15 -0.39 -22.64 0.46
CA CYS A 15 0.15 -21.85 1.58
C CYS A 15 -0.21 -22.50 2.93
N LEU A 16 -1.46 -22.91 3.13
CA LEU A 16 -1.92 -23.51 4.37
C LEU A 16 -1.24 -24.87 4.62
N ALA A 17 -1.06 -25.68 3.57
CA ALA A 17 -0.33 -26.93 3.66
C ALA A 17 1.14 -26.72 4.05
N ALA A 18 1.80 -25.73 3.47
CA ALA A 18 3.20 -25.40 3.80
C ALA A 18 3.37 -24.92 5.25
N MET A 19 2.36 -24.25 5.81
CA MET A 19 2.34 -23.80 7.21
C MET A 19 1.83 -24.86 8.20
N THR A 20 1.38 -26.03 7.71
CA THR A 20 0.81 -27.10 8.54
C THR A 20 -0.37 -26.62 9.41
N VAL A 21 -1.27 -25.83 8.81
CA VAL A 21 -2.41 -25.22 9.51
C VAL A 21 -3.55 -26.24 9.69
N PRO A 22 -4.10 -26.44 10.92
CA PRO A 22 -5.26 -27.31 11.16
C PRO A 22 -6.46 -26.93 10.29
N ALA A 23 -7.30 -27.93 9.97
CA ALA A 23 -8.42 -27.73 9.03
C ALA A 23 -9.51 -26.79 9.56
N ASP A 24 -9.67 -26.69 10.88
CA ASP A 24 -10.66 -25.86 11.59
C ASP A 24 -10.16 -24.43 11.88
N THR A 25 -8.90 -24.12 11.56
CA THR A 25 -8.35 -22.78 11.79
C THR A 25 -9.01 -21.77 10.85
N PRO A 26 -9.62 -20.70 11.37
CA PRO A 26 -10.16 -19.61 10.54
C PRO A 26 -9.06 -18.89 9.75
N VAL A 27 -9.40 -18.45 8.54
CA VAL A 27 -8.48 -17.73 7.66
C VAL A 27 -9.00 -16.32 7.41
N LEU A 28 -8.18 -15.32 7.72
CA LEU A 28 -8.42 -13.92 7.37
C LEU A 28 -7.49 -13.52 6.24
N ILE A 29 -8.07 -12.93 5.21
CA ILE A 29 -7.35 -12.46 4.03
C ILE A 29 -7.55 -10.95 3.91
N CYS A 30 -6.47 -10.20 3.71
CA CYS A 30 -6.50 -8.77 3.43
C CYS A 30 -5.82 -8.46 2.09
N GLY A 31 -5.97 -7.24 1.59
CA GLY A 31 -5.31 -6.78 0.37
C GLY A 31 -6.05 -7.15 -0.90
N MET A 32 -5.30 -7.33 -1.99
CA MET A 32 -5.84 -7.39 -3.35
C MET A 32 -6.75 -8.57 -3.66
N ALA A 33 -6.76 -9.62 -2.83
CA ALA A 33 -7.74 -10.69 -2.94
C ALA A 33 -9.19 -10.19 -2.84
N GLY A 34 -9.40 -9.08 -2.12
CA GLY A 34 -10.70 -8.41 -1.97
C GLY A 34 -11.01 -7.33 -3.01
N ALA A 35 -10.16 -7.13 -4.01
CA ALA A 35 -10.42 -6.18 -5.09
C ALA A 35 -11.46 -6.72 -6.10
N ALA A 36 -12.05 -5.85 -6.92
CA ALA A 36 -13.02 -6.25 -7.94
C ALA A 36 -12.48 -7.30 -8.92
N GLN A 37 -11.18 -7.25 -9.22
CA GLN A 37 -10.46 -8.22 -10.03
C GLN A 37 -9.74 -9.31 -9.21
N GLY A 38 -9.92 -9.31 -7.89
CA GLY A 38 -9.36 -10.32 -6.99
C GLY A 38 -10.22 -11.58 -6.88
N TRP A 39 -10.09 -12.32 -5.79
CA TRP A 39 -10.83 -13.57 -5.57
C TRP A 39 -12.32 -13.33 -5.37
N HIS A 40 -12.68 -12.60 -4.31
CA HIS A 40 -14.05 -12.14 -4.05
C HIS A 40 -14.01 -10.67 -3.65
N GLU A 41 -14.83 -9.87 -4.30
CA GLU A 41 -14.89 -8.45 -4.00
C GLU A 41 -15.40 -8.21 -2.58
N ALA A 42 -14.58 -7.58 -1.76
CA ALA A 42 -14.95 -7.08 -0.46
C ALA A 42 -15.24 -5.57 -0.54
N PRO A 43 -16.23 -5.06 0.20
CA PRO A 43 -16.60 -3.66 0.16
C PRO A 43 -15.48 -2.75 0.69
N TYR A 44 -15.74 -1.46 0.71
CA TYR A 44 -14.93 -0.47 1.41
C TYR A 44 -15.71 0.10 2.60
N LEU A 45 -15.03 0.29 3.73
CA LEU A 45 -15.49 1.16 4.78
C LEU A 45 -15.20 2.62 4.41
N ASP A 46 -16.06 3.53 4.80
CA ASP A 46 -15.86 4.95 4.50
C ASP A 46 -15.06 5.64 5.63
N ALA A 47 -13.95 6.29 5.29
CA ALA A 47 -13.23 7.16 6.20
C ALA A 47 -13.98 8.52 6.37
N PRO A 48 -13.96 9.12 7.59
CA PRO A 48 -13.33 8.62 8.81
C PRO A 48 -14.09 7.43 9.43
N CYS A 49 -13.37 6.46 10.00
CA CYS A 49 -13.99 5.26 10.55
C CYS A 49 -13.27 4.72 11.80
N ASP A 50 -14.00 3.93 12.58
CA ASP A 50 -13.43 3.06 13.58
C ASP A 50 -12.78 1.85 12.88
N LEU A 51 -11.49 1.63 13.14
CA LEU A 51 -10.76 0.52 12.51
C LEU A 51 -11.24 -0.85 13.02
N SER A 52 -11.93 -0.93 14.16
CA SER A 52 -12.53 -2.19 14.64
C SER A 52 -13.67 -2.68 13.75
N ALA A 53 -14.33 -1.79 13.01
CA ALA A 53 -15.40 -2.13 12.07
C ALA A 53 -14.92 -2.93 10.83
N ILE A 54 -13.60 -3.07 10.62
CA ILE A 54 -13.03 -3.89 9.52
C ILE A 54 -13.54 -5.33 9.62
N ALA A 55 -13.64 -5.87 10.83
CA ALA A 55 -14.09 -7.26 11.01
C ALA A 55 -15.56 -7.46 10.61
N ASP A 56 -16.41 -6.46 10.85
CA ASP A 56 -17.85 -6.52 10.55
C ASP A 56 -18.13 -6.45 9.04
N GLY A 57 -17.23 -5.78 8.29
CA GLY A 57 -17.30 -5.68 6.81
C GLY A 57 -16.71 -6.86 6.06
N ALA A 58 -16.22 -7.89 6.76
CA ALA A 58 -15.57 -9.02 6.12
C ALA A 58 -16.55 -9.88 5.30
N VAL A 59 -16.13 -10.26 4.10
CA VAL A 59 -16.89 -11.13 3.19
C VAL A 59 -16.48 -12.56 3.41
N ARG A 60 -17.47 -13.45 3.63
CA ARG A 60 -17.22 -14.89 3.74
C ARG A 60 -17.02 -15.52 2.36
N VAL A 61 -16.02 -16.39 2.27
CA VAL A 61 -15.70 -17.16 1.06
C VAL A 61 -15.83 -18.65 1.38
N GLU A 62 -16.52 -19.38 0.52
CA GLU A 62 -16.64 -20.83 0.64
C GLU A 62 -15.53 -21.52 -0.18
N HIS A 63 -14.58 -22.13 0.53
CA HIS A 63 -13.53 -22.93 -0.08
C HIS A 63 -13.02 -23.98 0.91
N GLY A 64 -12.97 -25.23 0.50
CA GLY A 64 -12.43 -26.34 1.29
C GLY A 64 -13.09 -26.57 2.66
N GLY A 65 -14.32 -26.07 2.86
CA GLY A 65 -15.06 -26.21 4.13
C GLY A 65 -14.52 -25.36 5.28
N ARG A 66 -13.58 -24.44 5.02
CA ARG A 66 -12.98 -23.53 6.03
C ARG A 66 -13.80 -22.27 6.23
N ASP A 67 -13.72 -21.66 7.42
CA ASP A 67 -14.17 -20.27 7.66
C ASP A 67 -13.12 -19.31 7.10
N ILE A 68 -13.34 -18.87 5.87
CA ILE A 68 -12.47 -17.92 5.18
C ILE A 68 -13.20 -16.58 5.06
N ARG A 69 -12.52 -15.51 5.43
CA ARG A 69 -13.06 -14.15 5.34
C ARG A 69 -12.07 -13.21 4.69
N ILE A 70 -12.53 -12.41 3.74
CA ILE A 70 -11.76 -11.35 3.10
C ILE A 70 -12.17 -10.01 3.71
N LEU A 71 -11.20 -9.29 4.25
CA LEU A 71 -11.41 -8.01 4.91
C LEU A 71 -11.71 -6.91 3.89
N PRO A 72 -12.56 -5.92 4.24
CA PRO A 72 -12.82 -4.76 3.41
C PRO A 72 -11.60 -3.85 3.34
N GLY A 73 -11.48 -3.08 2.26
CA GLY A 73 -10.60 -1.92 2.24
C GLY A 73 -11.21 -0.70 2.94
N ILE A 74 -10.55 0.45 2.85
CA ILE A 74 -11.08 1.74 3.30
C ILE A 74 -11.08 2.72 2.13
N ALA A 75 -12.17 3.46 1.97
CA ALA A 75 -12.32 4.51 0.98
C ALA A 75 -12.49 5.88 1.65
N GLN A 76 -11.91 6.90 1.04
CA GLN A 76 -12.15 8.30 1.33
C GLN A 76 -12.96 8.89 0.17
N ARG A 77 -14.28 9.13 0.39
CA ARG A 77 -15.21 9.54 -0.68
C ARG A 77 -15.35 11.06 -0.78
N ASP A 78 -14.30 11.78 -0.40
CA ASP A 78 -14.25 13.21 -0.67
C ASP A 78 -14.01 13.46 -2.16
N ARG A 79 -14.93 14.15 -2.84
CA ARG A 79 -14.81 14.42 -4.28
C ARG A 79 -13.59 15.27 -4.64
N THR A 80 -13.07 16.03 -3.69
CA THR A 80 -11.88 16.88 -3.89
C THR A 80 -10.58 16.14 -3.60
N ALA A 81 -10.64 15.03 -2.87
CA ALA A 81 -9.51 14.21 -2.48
C ALA A 81 -9.92 12.73 -2.33
N PRO A 82 -10.42 12.10 -3.42
CA PRO A 82 -10.81 10.69 -3.37
C PRO A 82 -9.58 9.81 -3.18
N ASP A 83 -9.70 8.80 -2.31
CA ASP A 83 -8.59 7.88 -2.04
C ASP A 83 -9.09 6.51 -1.60
N VAL A 84 -8.27 5.47 -1.76
CA VAL A 84 -8.56 4.12 -1.31
C VAL A 84 -7.31 3.43 -0.78
N MET A 85 -7.51 2.54 0.19
CA MET A 85 -6.49 1.58 0.61
C MET A 85 -7.09 0.18 0.72
N ARG A 86 -6.25 -0.83 0.51
CA ARG A 86 -6.65 -2.23 0.67
C ARG A 86 -5.45 -3.09 1.04
N GLY A 87 -5.44 -3.54 2.30
CA GLY A 87 -4.36 -4.26 2.94
C GLY A 87 -3.74 -3.45 4.09
N GLU A 88 -3.47 -2.16 3.87
CA GLU A 88 -2.84 -1.27 4.85
C GLU A 88 -3.74 -0.99 6.07
N GLU A 89 -5.06 -1.10 5.92
CA GLU A 89 -6.03 -0.96 7.02
C GLU A 89 -5.75 -1.95 8.17
N THR A 90 -5.25 -3.14 7.86
CA THR A 90 -4.90 -4.14 8.89
C THR A 90 -3.69 -3.72 9.71
N ILE A 91 -2.70 -3.07 9.08
CA ILE A 91 -1.53 -2.52 9.77
C ILE A 91 -1.96 -1.38 10.69
N LEU A 92 -2.82 -0.47 10.17
CA LEU A 92 -3.35 0.66 10.95
C LEU A 92 -4.17 0.17 12.14
N TYR A 93 -4.99 -0.87 11.95
CA TYR A 93 -5.72 -1.51 13.06
C TYR A 93 -4.77 -2.09 14.11
N GLY A 94 -3.71 -2.78 13.69
CA GLY A 94 -2.68 -3.30 14.58
C GLY A 94 -2.03 -2.21 15.42
N LEU A 95 -1.67 -1.08 14.81
CA LEU A 95 -1.10 0.08 15.51
C LEU A 95 -2.11 0.68 16.51
N ALA A 96 -3.35 0.85 16.12
CA ALA A 96 -4.41 1.35 16.99
C ALA A 96 -4.62 0.43 18.22
N ARG A 97 -4.62 -0.89 18.01
CA ARG A 97 -4.71 -1.90 19.08
C ARG A 97 -3.48 -1.94 19.99
N ALA A 98 -2.32 -1.60 19.49
CA ALA A 98 -1.08 -1.46 20.29
C ALA A 98 -1.05 -0.19 21.16
N GLY A 99 -2.12 0.60 21.14
CA GLY A 99 -2.24 1.80 21.97
C GLY A 99 -1.60 3.04 21.35
N THR A 100 -1.32 3.03 20.05
CA THR A 100 -0.90 4.24 19.33
C THR A 100 -2.07 5.23 19.36
N GLY A 101 -1.91 6.32 20.10
CA GLY A 101 -2.91 7.38 20.25
C GLY A 101 -3.07 8.22 18.98
N ASP A 102 -3.00 9.54 19.13
CA ASP A 102 -2.98 10.45 17.98
C ASP A 102 -1.63 10.36 17.25
N ALA A 103 -1.63 9.94 15.98
CA ALA A 103 -0.42 9.70 15.21
C ALA A 103 -0.60 9.99 13.72
N ARG A 104 0.51 10.36 13.09
CA ARG A 104 0.67 10.31 11.63
C ARG A 104 1.51 9.10 11.30
N VAL A 105 0.98 8.22 10.45
CA VAL A 105 1.60 6.96 10.07
C VAL A 105 1.95 7.00 8.61
N CYS A 106 3.21 6.74 8.29
CA CYS A 106 3.66 6.52 6.91
C CYS A 106 3.84 5.01 6.71
N LEU A 107 3.15 4.47 5.71
CA LEU A 107 3.30 3.10 5.24
C LEU A 107 3.93 3.13 3.86
N PRO A 108 5.26 3.02 3.76
CA PRO A 108 5.97 3.03 2.48
C PRO A 108 5.57 1.84 1.61
N GLY A 109 5.56 2.03 0.29
CA GLY A 109 5.23 0.97 -0.66
C GLY A 109 5.15 1.50 -2.09
N THR A 110 4.64 0.66 -2.99
CA THR A 110 4.31 1.05 -4.37
C THR A 110 3.41 2.29 -4.37
N HIS A 111 2.39 2.26 -3.51
CA HIS A 111 1.48 3.36 -3.21
C HIS A 111 1.57 3.68 -1.72
N ALA A 112 2.53 4.51 -1.32
CA ALA A 112 2.75 4.86 0.08
C ALA A 112 1.53 5.56 0.68
N LYS A 113 1.09 5.13 1.87
CA LYS A 113 -0.04 5.72 2.58
C LYS A 113 0.43 6.64 3.71
N TRP A 114 -0.11 7.82 3.76
CA TRP A 114 0.02 8.77 4.86
C TRP A 114 -1.30 8.85 5.58
N ALA A 115 -1.41 8.14 6.71
CA ALA A 115 -2.63 8.03 7.49
C ALA A 115 -2.56 8.87 8.77
N ARG A 116 -3.70 9.38 9.20
CA ARG A 116 -3.86 10.07 10.48
C ARG A 116 -4.78 9.25 11.38
N LEU A 117 -4.19 8.72 12.45
CA LEU A 117 -4.92 8.05 13.53
C LEU A 117 -5.28 9.07 14.61
N SER A 118 -6.45 8.91 15.20
CA SER A 118 -6.89 9.63 16.38
C SER A 118 -7.69 8.69 17.28
N ARG A 119 -7.14 8.37 18.43
CA ARG A 119 -7.77 7.52 19.47
C ARG A 119 -8.37 6.20 18.93
N GLY A 120 -7.61 5.51 18.07
CA GLY A 120 -8.04 4.24 17.47
C GLY A 120 -8.90 4.36 16.21
N HIS A 121 -9.25 5.59 15.80
CA HIS A 121 -9.98 5.87 14.57
C HIS A 121 -9.04 6.31 13.44
N LEU A 122 -9.34 5.92 12.24
CA LEU A 122 -8.74 6.51 11.03
C LEU A 122 -9.48 7.81 10.70
N ALA A 123 -8.81 8.94 10.91
CA ALA A 123 -9.39 10.25 10.63
C ALA A 123 -9.32 10.64 9.14
N GLY A 124 -8.42 10.02 8.39
CA GLY A 124 -8.22 10.23 6.96
C GLY A 124 -6.82 9.80 6.53
N PHE A 125 -6.60 9.74 5.22
CA PHE A 125 -5.32 9.34 4.65
C PHE A 125 -5.08 9.97 3.28
N ARG A 126 -3.86 9.84 2.79
CA ARG A 126 -3.46 10.24 1.45
C ARG A 126 -2.48 9.24 0.88
N THR A 127 -2.72 8.84 -0.36
CA THR A 127 -1.83 7.96 -1.12
C THR A 127 -0.87 8.76 -1.97
N MET A 128 0.40 8.34 -1.95
CA MET A 128 1.44 8.84 -2.84
C MET A 128 1.95 7.67 -3.68
N MET A 129 1.97 7.81 -4.99
CA MET A 129 2.45 6.79 -5.93
C MET A 129 3.99 6.68 -5.92
N THR A 130 4.59 6.56 -4.74
CA THR A 130 6.03 6.73 -4.53
C THR A 130 6.85 5.63 -5.20
N GLY A 131 6.60 4.37 -4.83
CA GLY A 131 7.35 3.24 -5.39
C GLY A 131 7.03 3.01 -6.87
N GLU A 132 5.80 3.19 -7.29
CA GLU A 132 5.40 3.06 -8.70
C GLU A 132 6.07 4.13 -9.56
N MET A 133 6.05 5.39 -9.14
CA MET A 133 6.72 6.46 -9.87
C MET A 133 8.22 6.24 -9.94
N PHE A 134 8.85 5.77 -8.86
CA PHE A 134 10.26 5.43 -8.87
C PHE A 134 10.58 4.33 -9.90
N ALA A 135 9.81 3.24 -9.91
CA ALA A 135 9.98 2.15 -10.87
C ALA A 135 9.76 2.63 -12.32
N LEU A 136 8.68 3.37 -12.59
CA LEU A 136 8.40 3.90 -13.93
C LEU A 136 9.49 4.84 -14.42
N LEU A 137 10.01 5.72 -13.57
CA LEU A 137 11.09 6.62 -13.92
C LEU A 137 12.40 5.87 -14.17
N GLY A 138 12.72 4.87 -13.35
CA GLY A 138 13.95 4.07 -13.47
C GLY A 138 13.92 3.05 -14.61
N GLU A 139 12.75 2.53 -14.99
CA GLU A 139 12.64 1.44 -15.97
C GLU A 139 12.10 1.88 -17.32
N ALA A 140 11.09 2.76 -17.33
CA ALA A 140 10.32 3.11 -18.52
C ALA A 140 10.59 4.52 -19.05
N SER A 141 11.28 5.40 -18.30
CA SER A 141 11.58 6.76 -18.75
C SER A 141 13.00 6.87 -19.33
N ILE A 142 13.34 8.06 -19.87
CA ILE A 142 14.70 8.39 -20.31
C ILE A 142 15.71 8.34 -19.15
N LEU A 143 15.25 8.48 -17.91
CA LEU A 143 16.10 8.44 -16.73
C LEU A 143 16.70 7.05 -16.45
N ARG A 144 16.15 5.98 -17.03
CA ARG A 144 16.71 4.62 -16.91
C ARG A 144 18.19 4.50 -17.29
N TYR A 145 18.71 5.45 -18.07
CA TYR A 145 20.12 5.47 -18.46
C TYR A 145 21.05 6.14 -17.44
N THR A 146 20.49 6.71 -16.36
CA THR A 146 21.26 7.45 -15.37
C THR A 146 20.86 7.12 -13.94
N VAL A 147 19.63 6.67 -13.70
CA VAL A 147 19.11 6.30 -12.38
C VAL A 147 19.47 4.83 -12.08
N GLY A 148 19.86 4.53 -10.84
CA GLY A 148 20.15 3.16 -10.39
C GLY A 148 21.55 2.64 -10.76
N ILE A 149 22.46 3.49 -11.25
CA ILE A 149 23.83 3.14 -11.61
C ILE A 149 24.78 3.28 -10.42
N SER A 150 24.45 4.11 -9.44
CA SER A 150 25.26 4.36 -8.26
C SER A 150 24.83 3.51 -7.05
N GLU A 151 25.76 3.27 -6.13
CA GLU A 151 25.44 2.70 -4.81
C GLU A 151 24.57 3.67 -4.00
N TRP A 152 23.83 3.13 -3.03
CA TRP A 152 23.03 3.93 -2.11
C TRP A 152 23.91 4.81 -1.23
N SER A 153 23.52 6.07 -1.07
CA SER A 153 24.18 7.05 -0.19
C SER A 153 23.12 7.74 0.67
N ASP A 154 23.25 7.61 1.99
CA ASP A 154 22.35 8.27 2.95
C ASP A 154 22.47 9.79 2.88
N ASP A 155 23.69 10.31 2.67
CA ASP A 155 23.95 11.75 2.56
C ASP A 155 23.32 12.35 1.31
N ASP A 156 23.44 11.68 0.15
CA ASP A 156 22.83 12.13 -1.09
C ASP A 156 21.30 12.07 -1.01
N PHE A 157 20.76 11.02 -0.39
CA PHE A 157 19.34 10.92 -0.14
C PHE A 157 18.82 12.05 0.73
N ALA A 158 19.49 12.32 1.86
CA ALA A 158 19.12 13.40 2.78
C ALA A 158 19.20 14.77 2.10
N ALA A 159 20.25 15.02 1.32
CA ALA A 159 20.41 16.25 0.55
C ALA A 159 19.28 16.43 -0.48
N ALA A 160 18.97 15.39 -1.25
CA ALA A 160 17.89 15.42 -2.24
C ALA A 160 16.52 15.67 -1.59
N VAL A 161 16.23 15.06 -0.43
CA VAL A 161 15.01 15.28 0.34
C VAL A 161 14.92 16.73 0.82
N ALA A 162 16.01 17.27 1.37
CA ALA A 162 16.06 18.66 1.84
C ALA A 162 15.83 19.65 0.69
N GLU A 163 16.44 19.40 -0.46
CA GLU A 163 16.28 20.20 -1.67
C GLU A 163 14.85 20.14 -2.21
N ALA A 164 14.24 18.97 -2.29
CA ALA A 164 12.85 18.80 -2.71
C ALA A 164 11.88 19.47 -1.72
N HIS A 165 12.17 19.41 -0.42
CA HIS A 165 11.36 20.08 0.60
C HIS A 165 11.44 21.61 0.50
N ALA A 166 12.61 22.15 0.18
CA ALA A 166 12.79 23.59 0.02
C ALA A 166 12.05 24.17 -1.20
N ALA A 167 11.90 23.38 -2.27
CA ALA A 167 11.23 23.80 -3.51
C ALA A 167 10.34 22.70 -4.10
N PRO A 168 9.24 22.32 -3.44
CA PRO A 168 8.42 21.17 -3.85
C PRO A 168 7.74 21.35 -5.22
N ALA A 169 7.48 22.59 -5.64
CA ALA A 169 6.90 22.87 -6.94
C ALA A 169 7.86 22.57 -8.11
N ASP A 170 9.17 22.56 -7.86
CA ASP A 170 10.20 22.36 -8.88
C ASP A 170 10.59 20.88 -9.07
N CYS A 171 10.09 19.99 -8.22
CA CYS A 171 10.52 18.57 -8.22
C CYS A 171 10.44 17.92 -9.60
N LEU A 172 9.33 18.09 -10.32
CA LEU A 172 9.16 17.53 -11.66
C LEU A 172 10.11 18.17 -12.69
N GLY A 173 10.33 19.49 -12.60
CA GLY A 173 11.25 20.20 -13.48
C GLY A 173 12.71 19.75 -13.32
N ARG A 174 13.08 19.35 -12.12
CA ARG A 174 14.45 18.88 -11.79
C ARG A 174 14.75 17.46 -12.25
N LEU A 175 13.73 16.62 -12.49
CA LEU A 175 13.96 15.24 -12.91
C LEU A 175 14.82 15.13 -14.17
N PHE A 176 14.63 16.01 -15.15
CA PHE A 176 15.46 15.97 -16.36
C PHE A 176 16.92 16.38 -16.10
N GLY A 177 17.17 17.15 -15.04
CA GLY A 177 18.53 17.46 -14.57
C GLY A 177 19.36 16.22 -14.24
N LEU A 178 18.71 15.15 -13.71
CA LEU A 178 19.35 13.86 -13.46
C LEU A 178 19.91 13.21 -14.74
N ARG A 179 19.32 13.51 -15.89
CA ARG A 179 19.80 13.07 -17.20
C ARG A 179 20.81 14.04 -17.79
N ALA A 180 20.55 15.35 -17.67
CA ALA A 180 21.36 16.37 -18.31
C ALA A 180 22.73 16.53 -17.63
N GLY A 181 22.79 16.44 -16.30
CA GLY A 181 24.03 16.61 -15.54
C GLY A 181 25.15 15.69 -16.00
N PRO A 182 24.98 14.34 -16.01
CA PRO A 182 26.00 13.41 -16.50
C PRO A 182 26.38 13.60 -17.97
N LEU A 183 25.48 14.09 -18.81
CA LEU A 183 25.79 14.37 -20.21
C LEU A 183 26.67 15.61 -20.42
N LEU A 184 26.57 16.56 -19.50
CA LEU A 184 27.27 17.83 -19.62
C LEU A 184 28.57 17.89 -18.82
N PHE A 185 28.62 17.17 -17.72
CA PHE A 185 29.72 17.32 -16.75
C PHE A 185 30.46 16.00 -16.45
N GLY A 186 30.02 14.88 -17.05
CA GLY A 186 30.65 13.55 -16.92
C GLY A 186 30.16 12.77 -15.75
#